data_d67f21eac77a297c0f9e815481360dfb
#
_entry.id   d67f21eac77a297c0f9e815481360dfb
#
_cell.length_a   1.000
_cell.length_b   1.000
_cell.length_c   1.000
_cell.angle_alpha   90.00
_cell.angle_beta   90.00
_cell.angle_gamma   90.00
#
_symmetry.space_group_name_H-M   'P 1'
#
loop_
_entity.id
_entity.type
_entity.pdbx_description
1 polymer ?
#
loop_
_entity_poly.entity_id
_entity_poly.type
_entity_poly.pdbx_seq_one_letter_code
_entity_poly.pdbx_strand_id
1 'polypeptide(L)'
;MECMTATLSQAGTTAAVIVTHQRVELLRASLEQVVNQTHPVQWVIVVDNGAEEAVEDLLHELAGERAVYVPSETNLGGAGGFALGFLTALALGADAVWCADDDGRPADHHVLEELYRVAGKNNLHEVSPAVCNIDEPAKLAFPLRQGLVWRRYMSELEGDFLPGIASLFNGALISAEAMEIIGVPDYRLFIRGDEVEYHRRLVNSGLNFGTALTTSYLHPDGSEEFKPILGGKMHTQYPEGEFKRFFTYRNRGYLLWQRGMRKLLPQEFARFGWFFLVQQHDVKGFVEWLRLHNRGRTEDFRRP
;
A
#
# COMPACT_ATOMS: atom_id res chain seq x y z
N MET A 1 24.70 18.62 15.89
CA MET A 1 25.16 17.56 14.99
C MET A 1 23.90 17.09 14.30
N GLU A 2 23.58 17.70 13.14
CA GLU A 2 22.46 17.23 12.32
C GLU A 2 22.87 15.83 11.85
N CYS A 3 22.17 14.82 12.35
CA CYS A 3 22.27 13.47 11.81
C CYS A 3 21.74 13.58 10.37
N MET A 4 22.64 13.62 9.38
CA MET A 4 22.23 13.56 7.97
C MET A 4 21.61 12.19 7.78
N THR A 5 20.30 12.18 7.61
CA THR A 5 19.52 10.96 7.40
C THR A 5 19.87 10.40 6.01
N ALA A 6 20.16 9.09 5.92
CA ALA A 6 20.52 8.43 4.67
C ALA A 6 19.27 8.31 3.76
N THR A 7 19.29 9.01 2.65
CA THR A 7 18.21 8.96 1.65
C THR A 7 18.42 7.80 0.66
N LEU A 8 17.40 7.52 -0.15
CA LEU A 8 17.47 6.52 -1.21
C LEU A 8 18.64 6.72 -2.19
N SER A 9 19.14 7.95 -2.35
CA SER A 9 20.31 8.22 -3.19
C SER A 9 21.60 7.59 -2.67
N GLN A 10 21.63 7.13 -1.43
CA GLN A 10 22.77 6.49 -0.78
C GLN A 10 22.58 4.98 -0.58
N ALA A 11 21.41 4.44 -0.97
CA ALA A 11 21.13 3.02 -0.86
C ALA A 11 22.03 2.21 -1.81
N GLY A 12 22.76 1.24 -1.26
CA GLY A 12 23.63 0.34 -2.02
C GLY A 12 22.96 -0.98 -2.38
N THR A 13 22.02 -1.43 -1.55
CA THR A 13 21.37 -2.74 -1.67
C THR A 13 19.85 -2.60 -1.58
N THR A 14 19.14 -3.31 -2.44
CA THR A 14 17.66 -3.29 -2.52
C THR A 14 17.10 -4.69 -2.35
N ALA A 15 16.09 -4.84 -1.49
CA ALA A 15 15.26 -6.03 -1.43
C ALA A 15 13.88 -5.73 -2.04
N ALA A 16 13.44 -6.55 -3.00
CA ALA A 16 12.04 -6.56 -3.41
C ALA A 16 11.24 -7.42 -2.43
N VAL A 17 10.12 -6.90 -1.93
CA VAL A 17 9.20 -7.61 -1.03
C VAL A 17 7.85 -7.77 -1.70
N ILE A 18 7.42 -9.01 -1.89
CA ILE A 18 6.12 -9.37 -2.47
C ILE A 18 5.34 -10.17 -1.43
N VAL A 19 4.06 -9.85 -1.27
CA VAL A 19 3.15 -10.59 -0.38
C VAL A 19 2.12 -11.33 -1.23
N THR A 20 1.94 -12.62 -0.98
CA THR A 20 0.95 -13.44 -1.70
C THR A 20 0.11 -14.29 -0.77
N HIS A 21 -1.06 -14.71 -1.26
CA HIS A 21 -1.93 -15.68 -0.59
C HIS A 21 -2.80 -16.41 -1.60
N GLN A 22 -2.44 -17.67 -1.92
CA GLN A 22 -3.19 -18.56 -2.81
C GLN A 22 -3.42 -17.99 -4.23
N ARG A 23 -2.40 -17.35 -4.83
CA ARG A 23 -2.49 -16.66 -6.13
C ARG A 23 -1.24 -16.86 -6.98
N VAL A 24 -0.75 -18.10 -7.12
CA VAL A 24 0.50 -18.45 -7.80
C VAL A 24 0.60 -17.87 -9.21
N GLU A 25 -0.48 -17.89 -10.00
CA GLU A 25 -0.47 -17.38 -11.38
C GLU A 25 -0.33 -15.84 -11.44
N LEU A 26 -0.98 -15.12 -10.52
CA LEU A 26 -0.80 -13.66 -10.43
C LEU A 26 0.60 -13.31 -9.94
N LEU A 27 1.09 -14.04 -8.94
CA LEU A 27 2.45 -13.89 -8.44
C LEU A 27 3.50 -14.09 -9.53
N ARG A 28 3.33 -15.09 -10.44
CA ARG A 28 4.25 -15.31 -11.57
C ARG A 28 4.40 -14.04 -12.41
N ALA A 29 3.29 -13.42 -12.80
CA ALA A 29 3.30 -12.21 -13.61
C ALA A 29 3.96 -11.00 -12.91
N SER A 30 3.82 -10.89 -11.59
CA SER A 30 4.50 -9.87 -10.79
C SER A 30 5.99 -10.15 -10.67
N LEU A 31 6.38 -11.38 -10.32
CA LEU A 31 7.77 -11.81 -10.16
C LEU A 31 8.58 -11.64 -11.44
N GLU A 32 8.04 -12.04 -12.60
CA GLU A 32 8.72 -11.88 -13.90
C GLU A 32 9.11 -10.43 -14.18
N GLN A 33 8.27 -9.46 -13.80
CA GLN A 33 8.61 -8.04 -13.97
C GLN A 33 9.61 -7.55 -12.92
N VAL A 34 9.53 -8.05 -11.69
CA VAL A 34 10.41 -7.66 -10.58
C VAL A 34 11.83 -8.17 -10.79
N VAL A 35 12.02 -9.43 -11.20
CA VAL A 35 13.36 -10.03 -11.36
C VAL A 35 14.12 -9.49 -12.57
N ASN A 36 13.41 -8.93 -13.55
CA ASN A 36 13.97 -8.43 -14.82
C ASN A 36 14.18 -6.91 -14.85
N GLN A 37 14.16 -6.24 -13.69
CA GLN A 37 14.44 -4.79 -13.65
C GLN A 37 15.88 -4.47 -14.04
N THR A 38 16.09 -3.34 -14.73
CA THR A 38 17.44 -2.85 -15.13
C THR A 38 18.29 -2.45 -13.93
N HIS A 39 17.66 -1.91 -12.88
CA HIS A 39 18.30 -1.74 -11.58
C HIS A 39 18.13 -3.04 -10.78
N PRO A 40 19.23 -3.76 -10.50
CA PRO A 40 19.14 -5.08 -9.88
C PRO A 40 18.68 -5.01 -8.42
N VAL A 41 17.85 -5.97 -8.01
CA VAL A 41 17.56 -6.23 -6.60
C VAL A 41 18.47 -7.35 -6.08
N GLN A 42 19.00 -7.21 -4.86
CA GLN A 42 19.88 -8.21 -4.23
C GLN A 42 19.06 -9.38 -3.69
N TRP A 43 17.88 -9.13 -3.18
CA TRP A 43 16.98 -10.15 -2.66
C TRP A 43 15.58 -9.98 -3.21
N VAL A 44 14.95 -11.09 -3.54
CA VAL A 44 13.52 -11.16 -3.90
C VAL A 44 12.85 -11.95 -2.80
N ILE A 45 12.20 -11.24 -1.89
CA ILE A 45 11.56 -11.80 -0.70
C ILE A 45 10.08 -12.00 -1.02
N VAL A 46 9.61 -13.25 -0.99
CA VAL A 46 8.19 -13.55 -1.10
C VAL A 46 7.67 -14.01 0.24
N VAL A 47 6.76 -13.24 0.82
CA VAL A 47 6.03 -13.63 2.03
C VAL A 47 4.74 -14.34 1.58
N ASP A 48 4.71 -15.64 1.79
CA ASP A 48 3.59 -16.49 1.41
C ASP A 48 2.68 -16.78 2.60
N ASN A 49 1.52 -16.15 2.62
CA ASN A 49 0.49 -16.31 3.64
C ASN A 49 -0.29 -17.64 3.54
N GLY A 50 0.09 -18.53 2.63
CA GLY A 50 -0.52 -19.85 2.41
C GLY A 50 0.46 -21.01 2.64
N ALA A 51 1.78 -20.73 2.74
CA ALA A 51 2.85 -21.70 2.84
C ALA A 51 2.77 -22.80 1.74
N GLU A 52 2.62 -22.36 0.48
CA GLU A 52 2.42 -23.24 -0.68
C GLU A 52 3.75 -23.60 -1.34
N GLU A 53 4.06 -24.90 -1.47
CA GLU A 53 5.27 -25.40 -2.15
C GLU A 53 5.41 -24.80 -3.58
N ALA A 54 4.29 -24.65 -4.30
CA ALA A 54 4.29 -24.06 -5.63
C ALA A 54 4.76 -22.59 -5.67
N VAL A 55 4.61 -21.83 -4.59
CA VAL A 55 5.13 -20.45 -4.45
C VAL A 55 6.64 -20.48 -4.27
N GLU A 56 7.15 -21.39 -3.43
CA GLU A 56 8.59 -21.57 -3.20
C GLU A 56 9.29 -21.98 -4.50
N ASP A 57 8.76 -23.01 -5.20
CA ASP A 57 9.30 -23.48 -6.48
C ASP A 57 9.35 -22.37 -7.52
N LEU A 58 8.25 -21.62 -7.67
CA LEU A 58 8.17 -20.50 -8.59
C LEU A 58 9.20 -19.42 -8.28
N LEU A 59 9.35 -19.07 -7.01
CA LEU A 59 10.32 -18.06 -6.59
C LEU A 59 11.75 -18.49 -6.93
N HIS A 60 12.11 -19.75 -6.63
CA HIS A 60 13.44 -20.29 -6.95
C HIS A 60 13.67 -20.40 -8.46
N GLU A 61 12.65 -20.76 -9.24
CA GLU A 61 12.70 -20.78 -10.72
C GLU A 61 13.08 -19.42 -11.30
N LEU A 62 12.44 -18.33 -10.81
CA LEU A 62 12.57 -17.01 -11.41
C LEU A 62 13.70 -16.16 -10.80
N ALA A 63 13.91 -16.22 -9.49
CA ALA A 63 14.86 -15.37 -8.79
C ALA A 63 16.22 -16.06 -8.52
N GLY A 64 16.31 -17.39 -8.60
CA GLY A 64 17.54 -18.15 -8.39
C GLY A 64 18.17 -17.88 -7.02
N GLU A 65 19.44 -17.51 -6.99
CA GLU A 65 20.19 -17.24 -5.74
C GLU A 65 19.70 -16.01 -4.96
N ARG A 66 18.90 -15.13 -5.59
CA ARG A 66 18.29 -13.96 -4.95
C ARG A 66 17.00 -14.29 -4.19
N ALA A 67 16.50 -15.52 -4.31
CA ALA A 67 15.25 -15.98 -3.72
C ALA A 67 15.32 -16.04 -2.20
N VAL A 68 14.36 -15.44 -1.52
CA VAL A 68 14.14 -15.55 -0.08
C VAL A 68 12.68 -15.89 0.17
N TYR A 69 12.39 -17.16 0.40
CA TYR A 69 11.05 -17.63 0.70
C TYR A 69 10.72 -17.49 2.19
N VAL A 70 9.60 -16.87 2.49
CA VAL A 70 9.15 -16.63 3.88
C VAL A 70 7.71 -17.17 4.03
N PRO A 71 7.57 -18.48 4.34
CA PRO A 71 6.26 -19.07 4.54
C PRO A 71 5.61 -18.60 5.84
N SER A 72 4.30 -18.45 5.83
CA SER A 72 3.49 -18.22 7.02
C SER A 72 2.35 -19.24 7.10
N GLU A 73 2.37 -20.07 8.16
CA GLU A 73 1.34 -21.07 8.44
C GLU A 73 -0.03 -20.44 8.71
N THR A 74 -0.06 -19.14 8.97
CA THR A 74 -1.30 -18.40 9.20
C THR A 74 -1.37 -17.20 8.27
N ASN A 75 -2.53 -16.95 7.68
CA ASN A 75 -2.72 -15.75 6.88
C ASN A 75 -2.56 -14.50 7.76
N LEU A 76 -1.51 -13.73 7.51
CA LEU A 76 -1.20 -12.46 8.21
C LEU A 76 -1.87 -11.25 7.54
N GLY A 77 -2.49 -11.44 6.36
CA GLY A 77 -2.97 -10.36 5.49
C GLY A 77 -1.84 -9.56 4.86
N GLY A 78 -2.19 -8.55 4.08
CA GLY A 78 -1.20 -7.66 3.46
C GLY A 78 -0.35 -6.92 4.50
N ALA A 79 -0.99 -6.36 5.53
CA ALA A 79 -0.30 -5.63 6.60
C ALA A 79 0.77 -6.48 7.31
N GLY A 80 0.42 -7.72 7.68
CA GLY A 80 1.35 -8.63 8.36
C GLY A 80 2.41 -9.18 7.42
N GLY A 81 2.05 -9.47 6.17
CA GLY A 81 2.98 -9.93 5.15
C GLY A 81 4.06 -8.88 4.86
N PHE A 82 3.67 -7.62 4.61
CA PHE A 82 4.65 -6.54 4.42
C PHE A 82 5.47 -6.27 5.67
N ALA A 83 4.88 -6.31 6.88
CA ALA A 83 5.64 -6.16 8.11
C ALA A 83 6.75 -7.23 8.25
N LEU A 84 6.42 -8.49 7.98
CA LEU A 84 7.37 -9.60 8.02
C LEU A 84 8.43 -9.47 6.93
N GLY A 85 8.03 -9.14 5.71
CA GLY A 85 8.94 -8.92 4.58
C GLY A 85 9.93 -7.78 4.83
N PHE A 86 9.47 -6.65 5.38
CA PHE A 86 10.32 -5.51 5.74
C PHE A 86 11.35 -5.88 6.81
N LEU A 87 10.92 -6.56 7.86
CA LEU A 87 11.84 -7.05 8.90
C LEU A 87 12.87 -8.05 8.35
N THR A 88 12.45 -8.92 7.42
CA THR A 88 13.35 -9.85 6.74
C THR A 88 14.37 -9.09 5.90
N ALA A 89 13.96 -8.10 5.12
CA ALA A 89 14.84 -7.26 4.32
C ALA A 89 15.88 -6.53 5.20
N LEU A 90 15.44 -5.91 6.29
CA LEU A 90 16.34 -5.26 7.26
C LEU A 90 17.30 -6.24 7.90
N ALA A 91 16.86 -7.47 8.24
CA ALA A 91 17.72 -8.50 8.81
C ALA A 91 18.78 -9.00 7.82
N LEU A 92 18.52 -8.96 6.51
CA LEU A 92 19.48 -9.25 5.46
C LEU A 92 20.43 -8.08 5.17
N GLY A 93 20.20 -6.91 5.75
CA GLY A 93 21.04 -5.72 5.57
C GLY A 93 20.69 -4.90 4.32
N ALA A 94 19.43 -4.96 3.87
CA ALA A 94 18.99 -4.13 2.75
C ALA A 94 18.94 -2.65 3.15
N ASP A 95 19.50 -1.77 2.29
CA ASP A 95 19.44 -0.31 2.46
C ASP A 95 18.10 0.27 2.01
N ALA A 96 17.38 -0.46 1.15
CA ALA A 96 16.05 -0.08 0.68
C ALA A 96 15.16 -1.30 0.44
N VAL A 97 13.85 -1.12 0.61
CA VAL A 97 12.81 -2.09 0.28
C VAL A 97 11.94 -1.56 -0.84
N TRP A 98 11.76 -2.36 -1.88
CA TRP A 98 10.85 -2.12 -2.97
C TRP A 98 9.61 -3.02 -2.82
N CYS A 99 8.45 -2.43 -2.58
CA CYS A 99 7.21 -3.15 -2.34
C CYS A 99 6.54 -3.55 -3.66
N ALA A 100 6.02 -4.77 -3.74
CA ALA A 100 5.14 -5.21 -4.81
C ALA A 100 3.99 -6.04 -4.25
N ASP A 101 2.84 -6.03 -4.92
CA ASP A 101 1.71 -6.92 -4.60
C ASP A 101 1.65 -8.06 -5.62
N ASP A 102 1.00 -9.17 -5.26
CA ASP A 102 0.88 -10.34 -6.16
C ASP A 102 -0.04 -10.08 -7.37
N ASP A 103 -1.01 -9.16 -7.26
CA ASP A 103 -1.94 -8.80 -8.33
C ASP A 103 -1.58 -7.49 -9.07
N GLY A 104 -0.47 -6.86 -8.69
CA GLY A 104 0.11 -5.72 -9.37
C GLY A 104 1.50 -6.03 -9.95
N ARG A 105 2.03 -5.14 -10.79
CA ARG A 105 3.37 -5.28 -11.35
C ARG A 105 3.95 -3.97 -11.85
N PRO A 106 5.29 -3.81 -11.91
CA PRO A 106 5.92 -2.70 -12.62
C PRO A 106 5.44 -2.64 -14.08
N ALA A 107 5.26 -1.44 -14.62
CA ALA A 107 4.79 -1.26 -15.99
C ALA A 107 5.82 -1.71 -17.04
N ASP A 108 7.11 -1.61 -16.69
CA ASP A 108 8.24 -2.04 -17.52
C ASP A 108 9.47 -2.36 -16.65
N HIS A 109 10.59 -2.68 -17.31
CA HIS A 109 11.83 -3.08 -16.65
C HIS A 109 12.68 -1.91 -16.13
N HIS A 110 12.26 -0.67 -16.32
CA HIS A 110 13.00 0.54 -15.89
C HIS A 110 12.38 1.23 -14.66
N VAL A 111 11.30 0.69 -14.13
CA VAL A 111 10.54 1.32 -13.03
C VAL A 111 11.44 1.59 -11.83
N LEU A 112 12.20 0.60 -11.36
CA LEU A 112 13.06 0.74 -10.18
C LEU A 112 14.21 1.74 -10.42
N GLU A 113 14.84 1.70 -11.61
CA GLU A 113 15.87 2.66 -12.00
C GLU A 113 15.34 4.10 -11.98
N GLU A 114 14.14 4.30 -12.51
CA GLU A 114 13.50 5.61 -12.55
C GLU A 114 13.11 6.11 -11.17
N LEU A 115 12.63 5.21 -10.28
CA LEU A 115 12.38 5.56 -8.86
C LEU A 115 13.65 6.05 -8.17
N TYR A 116 14.79 5.37 -8.36
CA TYR A 116 16.08 5.82 -7.82
C TYR A 116 16.51 7.17 -8.38
N ARG A 117 16.31 7.39 -9.69
CA ARG A 117 16.62 8.67 -10.33
C ARG A 117 15.79 9.82 -9.73
N VAL A 118 14.48 9.61 -9.57
CA VAL A 118 13.57 10.61 -8.98
C VAL A 118 13.91 10.84 -7.50
N ALA A 119 14.19 9.78 -6.76
CA ALA A 119 14.58 9.85 -5.35
C ALA A 119 15.87 10.66 -5.16
N GLY A 120 16.89 10.41 -5.97
CA GLY A 120 18.16 11.15 -5.94
C GLY A 120 17.96 12.65 -6.27
N LYS A 121 17.17 12.97 -7.31
CA LYS A 121 16.86 14.34 -7.71
C LYS A 121 16.17 15.16 -6.60
N ASN A 122 15.29 14.49 -5.81
CA ASN A 122 14.45 15.15 -4.80
C ASN A 122 14.87 14.85 -3.35
N ASN A 123 15.96 14.12 -3.15
CA ASN A 123 16.49 13.75 -1.83
C ASN A 123 15.43 13.03 -0.97
N LEU A 124 14.85 11.93 -1.49
CA LEU A 124 13.71 11.23 -0.90
C LEU A 124 14.13 10.05 -0.03
N HIS A 125 13.33 9.75 0.98
CA HIS A 125 13.38 8.56 1.82
C HIS A 125 12.35 7.51 1.39
N GLU A 126 11.30 7.94 0.70
CA GLU A 126 10.31 7.12 0.03
C GLU A 126 9.95 7.72 -1.31
N VAL A 127 9.76 6.87 -2.32
CA VAL A 127 9.20 7.25 -3.60
C VAL A 127 8.28 6.13 -4.12
N SER A 128 7.05 6.52 -4.45
CA SER A 128 6.07 5.64 -5.10
C SER A 128 6.00 5.96 -6.60
N PRO A 129 5.75 4.97 -7.47
CA PRO A 129 5.36 5.22 -8.85
C PRO A 129 3.90 5.69 -8.91
N ALA A 130 3.45 6.26 -10.03
CA ALA A 130 2.04 6.43 -10.30
C ALA A 130 1.36 5.06 -10.46
N VAL A 131 0.32 4.78 -9.67
CA VAL A 131 -0.40 3.49 -9.77
C VAL A 131 -1.48 3.60 -10.82
N CYS A 132 -1.30 2.89 -11.94
CA CYS A 132 -2.18 2.91 -13.10
C CYS A 132 -3.03 1.62 -13.17
N ASN A 133 -4.19 1.74 -13.79
CA ASN A 133 -5.06 0.59 -14.04
C ASN A 133 -4.38 -0.38 -15.01
N ILE A 134 -4.35 -1.67 -14.65
CA ILE A 134 -3.66 -2.71 -15.43
C ILE A 134 -4.30 -2.94 -16.80
N ASP A 135 -5.62 -2.72 -16.94
CA ASP A 135 -6.37 -2.88 -18.18
C ASP A 135 -6.41 -1.59 -19.02
N GLU A 136 -6.24 -0.43 -18.38
CA GLU A 136 -6.25 0.90 -19.00
C GLU A 136 -5.11 1.76 -18.42
N PRO A 137 -3.84 1.58 -18.82
CA PRO A 137 -2.69 2.25 -18.18
C PRO A 137 -2.68 3.78 -18.25
N ALA A 138 -3.49 4.39 -19.11
CA ALA A 138 -3.70 5.85 -19.13
C ALA A 138 -4.51 6.35 -17.92
N LYS A 139 -5.28 5.47 -17.29
CA LYS A 139 -6.12 5.74 -16.12
C LYS A 139 -5.38 5.34 -14.84
N LEU A 140 -5.52 6.15 -13.79
CA LEU A 140 -5.02 5.79 -12.47
C LEU A 140 -5.92 4.71 -11.83
N ALA A 141 -5.32 3.66 -11.26
CA ALA A 141 -6.03 2.65 -10.46
C ALA A 141 -6.63 3.29 -9.20
N PHE A 142 -5.94 4.27 -8.64
CA PHE A 142 -6.38 5.09 -7.52
C PHE A 142 -6.24 6.56 -7.88
N PRO A 143 -7.33 7.37 -7.83
CA PRO A 143 -7.23 8.80 -8.12
C PRO A 143 -6.20 9.50 -7.24
N LEU A 144 -5.34 10.31 -7.83
CA LEU A 144 -4.35 11.13 -7.12
C LEU A 144 -4.87 12.56 -6.93
N ARG A 145 -4.58 13.14 -5.77
CA ARG A 145 -4.91 14.51 -5.49
C ARG A 145 -3.72 15.43 -5.80
N GLN A 146 -3.93 16.35 -6.75
CA GLN A 146 -2.95 17.41 -7.03
C GLN A 146 -3.59 18.77 -6.72
N GLY A 147 -3.06 19.46 -5.72
CA GLY A 147 -3.70 20.65 -5.17
C GLY A 147 -5.05 20.34 -4.51
N LEU A 148 -6.12 20.96 -5.02
CA LEU A 148 -7.49 20.74 -4.54
C LEU A 148 -8.30 19.79 -5.43
N VAL A 149 -7.72 19.31 -6.55
CA VAL A 149 -8.41 18.54 -7.57
C VAL A 149 -7.96 17.09 -7.54
N TRP A 150 -8.91 16.18 -7.66
CA TRP A 150 -8.66 14.76 -7.86
C TRP A 150 -8.47 14.48 -9.34
N ARG A 151 -7.36 13.84 -9.70
CA ARG A 151 -6.99 13.42 -11.05
C ARG A 151 -7.25 11.92 -11.20
N ARG A 152 -7.79 11.55 -12.35
CA ARG A 152 -8.15 10.16 -12.68
C ARG A 152 -7.32 9.58 -13.82
N TYR A 153 -6.67 10.43 -14.59
CA TYR A 153 -5.85 10.05 -15.74
C TYR A 153 -4.45 10.63 -15.60
N MET A 154 -3.46 9.89 -16.10
CA MET A 154 -2.07 10.35 -16.14
C MET A 154 -1.93 11.69 -16.87
N SER A 155 -2.69 11.88 -17.96
CA SER A 155 -2.69 13.13 -18.75
C SER A 155 -3.20 14.37 -17.99
N GLU A 156 -3.85 14.18 -16.86
CA GLU A 156 -4.33 15.28 -16.01
C GLU A 156 -3.30 15.71 -14.96
N LEU A 157 -2.23 14.93 -14.78
CA LEU A 157 -1.16 15.22 -13.82
C LEU A 157 -0.12 16.14 -14.45
N GLU A 158 0.40 17.06 -13.67
CA GLU A 158 1.40 18.05 -14.10
C GLU A 158 2.74 17.78 -13.43
N GLY A 159 3.83 17.91 -14.20
CA GLY A 159 5.20 17.75 -13.74
C GLY A 159 5.66 16.30 -13.67
N ASP A 160 6.86 16.08 -13.13
CA ASP A 160 7.51 14.77 -13.04
C ASP A 160 7.35 14.12 -11.65
N PHE A 161 6.98 14.93 -10.64
CA PHE A 161 6.98 14.52 -9.24
C PHE A 161 5.86 15.21 -8.46
N LEU A 162 5.17 14.45 -7.62
CA LEU A 162 4.10 14.93 -6.73
C LEU A 162 4.51 14.75 -5.26
N PRO A 163 4.94 15.81 -4.56
CA PRO A 163 5.43 15.71 -3.20
C PRO A 163 4.31 15.43 -2.19
N GLY A 164 4.64 14.68 -1.13
CA GLY A 164 3.77 14.47 0.03
C GLY A 164 2.60 13.52 -0.21
N ILE A 165 2.60 12.77 -1.31
CA ILE A 165 1.64 11.70 -1.62
C ILE A 165 2.43 10.45 -1.96
N ALA A 166 2.06 9.32 -1.36
CA ALA A 166 2.65 8.01 -1.59
C ALA A 166 1.54 6.96 -1.74
N SER A 167 1.72 6.04 -2.68
CA SER A 167 0.92 4.82 -2.86
C SER A 167 1.76 3.64 -2.37
N LEU A 168 1.79 3.48 -1.05
CA LEU A 168 2.57 2.46 -0.37
C LEU A 168 2.06 1.06 -0.75
N PHE A 169 2.98 0.08 -0.80
CA PHE A 169 2.75 -1.32 -1.15
C PHE A 169 2.45 -1.60 -2.64
N ASN A 170 2.30 -0.56 -3.46
CA ASN A 170 2.09 -0.66 -4.91
C ASN A 170 3.30 -0.09 -5.67
N GLY A 171 4.44 -0.77 -5.58
CA GLY A 171 5.67 -0.35 -6.22
C GLY A 171 6.49 0.71 -5.48
N ALA A 172 6.16 1.03 -4.23
CA ALA A 172 6.91 2.01 -3.44
C ALA A 172 8.31 1.53 -3.07
N LEU A 173 9.29 2.42 -3.18
CA LEU A 173 10.68 2.22 -2.75
C LEU A 173 10.91 3.03 -1.46
N ILE A 174 11.31 2.35 -0.38
CA ILE A 174 11.41 2.93 0.97
C ILE A 174 12.82 2.65 1.51
N SER A 175 13.53 3.66 2.03
CA SER A 175 14.85 3.48 2.64
C SER A 175 14.76 2.75 3.98
N ALA A 176 15.79 1.99 4.34
CA ALA A 176 15.94 1.35 5.65
C ALA A 176 15.80 2.37 6.78
N GLU A 177 16.38 3.55 6.62
CA GLU A 177 16.29 4.62 7.59
C GLU A 177 14.85 5.12 7.79
N ALA A 178 14.06 5.25 6.69
CA ALA A 178 12.64 5.57 6.85
C ALA A 178 11.95 4.51 7.72
N MET A 179 12.25 3.23 7.49
CA MET A 179 11.69 2.14 8.30
C MET A 179 12.18 2.16 9.76
N GLU A 180 13.40 2.58 10.03
CA GLU A 180 13.89 2.80 11.42
C GLU A 180 13.13 3.91 12.14
N ILE A 181 12.76 4.97 11.41
CA ILE A 181 12.04 6.12 11.98
C ILE A 181 10.56 5.84 12.16
N ILE A 182 9.90 5.29 11.14
CA ILE A 182 8.45 5.10 11.15
C ILE A 182 8.02 3.66 11.48
N GLY A 183 8.96 2.72 11.62
CA GLY A 183 8.70 1.29 11.84
C GLY A 183 8.22 0.57 10.58
N VAL A 184 7.70 -0.63 10.77
CA VAL A 184 7.08 -1.47 9.73
C VAL A 184 5.54 -1.34 9.77
N PRO A 185 4.79 -1.80 8.76
CA PRO A 185 3.33 -1.79 8.76
C PRO A 185 2.71 -2.41 10.02
N ASP A 186 1.60 -1.86 10.50
CA ASP A 186 0.92 -2.41 11.68
C ASP A 186 0.14 -3.69 11.31
N TYR A 187 0.76 -4.85 11.59
CA TYR A 187 0.21 -6.17 11.27
C TYR A 187 -1.19 -6.44 11.87
N ARG A 188 -1.59 -5.70 12.93
CA ARG A 188 -2.90 -5.84 13.59
C ARG A 188 -4.04 -5.44 12.68
N LEU A 189 -3.77 -4.60 11.68
CA LEU A 189 -4.76 -4.14 10.71
C LEU A 189 -5.17 -5.26 9.75
N PHE A 190 -4.32 -6.22 9.48
CA PHE A 190 -4.52 -7.36 8.60
C PHE A 190 -4.65 -6.96 7.12
N ILE A 191 -5.77 -6.35 6.72
CA ILE A 191 -6.03 -5.76 5.40
C ILE A 191 -6.82 -4.47 5.57
N ARG A 192 -6.74 -3.55 4.62
CA ARG A 192 -7.49 -2.29 4.58
C ARG A 192 -7.09 -1.28 5.67
N GLY A 193 -6.64 -0.16 5.24
CA GLY A 193 -6.26 0.95 6.13
C GLY A 193 -4.83 0.89 6.66
N ASP A 194 -4.11 -0.21 6.48
CA ASP A 194 -2.70 -0.38 6.75
C ASP A 194 -1.85 0.61 5.94
N GLU A 195 -2.11 0.78 4.65
CA GLU A 195 -1.49 1.80 3.82
C GLU A 195 -1.73 3.22 4.37
N VAL A 196 -2.97 3.54 4.74
CA VAL A 196 -3.32 4.85 5.31
C VAL A 196 -2.62 5.07 6.66
N GLU A 197 -2.50 4.04 7.49
CA GLU A 197 -1.81 4.09 8.78
C GLU A 197 -0.31 4.36 8.57
N TYR A 198 0.32 3.59 7.68
CA TYR A 198 1.74 3.71 7.40
C TYR A 198 2.08 5.06 6.74
N HIS A 199 1.29 5.49 5.75
CA HIS A 199 1.40 6.81 5.13
C HIS A 199 1.29 7.95 6.16
N ARG A 200 0.42 7.82 7.15
CA ARG A 200 0.33 8.84 8.21
C ARG A 200 1.57 8.92 9.08
N ARG A 201 2.20 7.79 9.39
CA ARG A 201 3.50 7.82 10.10
C ARG A 201 4.54 8.52 9.24
N LEU A 202 4.58 8.23 7.95
CA LEU A 202 5.47 8.91 6.99
C LEU A 202 5.21 10.42 6.94
N VAL A 203 3.95 10.88 6.81
CA VAL A 203 3.60 12.32 6.84
C VAL A 203 4.03 12.99 8.14
N ASN A 204 3.95 12.31 9.28
CA ASN A 204 4.28 12.89 10.58
C ASN A 204 5.78 12.80 10.93
N SER A 205 6.59 12.08 10.17
CA SER A 205 8.01 11.87 10.43
C SER A 205 8.89 13.07 10.05
N GLY A 206 8.41 13.90 9.12
CA GLY A 206 9.21 14.97 8.51
C GLY A 206 10.15 14.51 7.41
N LEU A 207 10.11 13.23 7.02
CA LEU A 207 10.89 12.69 5.92
C LEU A 207 10.39 13.21 4.57
N ASN A 208 11.27 13.31 3.59
CA ASN A 208 10.91 13.67 2.22
C ASN A 208 10.39 12.45 1.48
N PHE A 209 9.21 12.56 0.86
CA PHE A 209 8.58 11.48 0.10
C PHE A 209 7.65 12.02 -0.97
N GLY A 210 7.25 11.16 -1.90
CA GLY A 210 6.27 11.54 -2.93
C GLY A 210 6.14 10.54 -4.07
N THR A 211 5.32 10.90 -5.06
CA THR A 211 5.02 10.06 -6.23
C THR A 211 5.81 10.52 -7.46
N ALA A 212 6.57 9.62 -8.08
CA ALA A 212 7.16 9.79 -9.39
C ALA A 212 6.06 9.65 -10.45
N LEU A 213 5.88 10.68 -11.30
CA LEU A 213 4.89 10.69 -12.38
C LEU A 213 5.49 10.24 -13.72
N THR A 214 6.79 10.00 -13.76
CA THR A 214 7.53 9.56 -14.93
C THR A 214 7.59 8.05 -15.11
N THR A 215 7.10 7.31 -14.12
CA THR A 215 7.02 5.84 -14.14
C THR A 215 5.74 5.36 -13.47
N SER A 216 5.34 4.11 -13.74
CA SER A 216 4.09 3.58 -13.23
C SER A 216 4.17 2.12 -12.76
N TYR A 217 3.26 1.79 -11.85
CA TYR A 217 2.97 0.44 -11.40
C TYR A 217 1.53 0.10 -11.79
N LEU A 218 1.33 -1.07 -12.38
CA LEU A 218 0.02 -1.52 -12.87
C LEU A 218 -0.69 -2.30 -11.78
N HIS A 219 -1.95 -1.96 -11.51
CA HIS A 219 -2.77 -2.60 -10.49
C HIS A 219 -4.25 -2.64 -10.93
N PRO A 220 -5.02 -3.65 -10.53
CA PRO A 220 -6.47 -3.68 -10.77
C PRO A 220 -7.21 -2.47 -10.19
N ASP A 221 -8.31 -2.06 -10.84
CA ASP A 221 -9.12 -0.91 -10.39
C ASP A 221 -9.82 -1.20 -9.05
N GLY A 222 -9.54 -0.40 -8.04
CA GLY A 222 -10.17 -0.48 -6.71
C GLY A 222 -11.36 0.47 -6.50
N SER A 223 -11.81 1.18 -7.55
CA SER A 223 -12.81 2.26 -7.42
C SER A 223 -14.25 1.79 -7.15
N GLU A 224 -14.60 0.54 -7.45
CA GLU A 224 -15.96 0.00 -7.34
C GLU A 224 -16.54 -0.01 -5.91
N GLU A 225 -15.67 0.00 -4.91
CA GLU A 225 -16.09 -0.01 -3.50
C GLU A 225 -16.61 1.35 -3.01
N PHE A 226 -16.40 2.42 -3.79
CA PHE A 226 -16.85 3.76 -3.44
C PHE A 226 -18.24 4.05 -3.99
N LYS A 227 -19.25 3.89 -3.13
CA LYS A 227 -20.66 4.14 -3.50
C LYS A 227 -21.00 5.62 -3.36
N PRO A 228 -21.63 6.24 -4.39
CA PRO A 228 -22.01 7.64 -4.34
C PRO A 228 -23.15 7.87 -3.33
N ILE A 229 -23.07 9.00 -2.62
CA ILE A 229 -24.10 9.50 -1.71
C ILE A 229 -24.39 10.98 -1.99
N LEU A 230 -25.51 11.49 -1.50
CA LEU A 230 -25.92 12.89 -1.70
C LEU A 230 -25.93 13.33 -3.18
N GLY A 231 -26.47 12.48 -4.06
CA GLY A 231 -26.48 12.77 -5.51
C GLY A 231 -25.10 12.80 -6.16
N GLY A 232 -24.15 12.02 -5.65
CA GLY A 232 -22.78 11.92 -6.18
C GLY A 232 -21.82 13.01 -5.65
N LYS A 233 -22.26 13.90 -4.78
CA LYS A 233 -21.40 14.95 -4.19
C LYS A 233 -20.37 14.40 -3.20
N MET A 234 -20.66 13.23 -2.64
CA MET A 234 -19.76 12.51 -1.72
C MET A 234 -19.80 11.01 -2.02
N HIS A 235 -18.83 10.28 -1.49
CA HIS A 235 -18.77 8.82 -1.60
C HIS A 235 -18.52 8.21 -0.23
N THR A 236 -19.05 6.99 -0.02
CA THR A 236 -18.75 6.17 1.13
C THR A 236 -18.13 4.85 0.69
N GLN A 237 -17.18 4.33 1.44
CA GLN A 237 -16.55 3.06 1.13
C GLN A 237 -17.42 1.92 1.66
N TYR A 238 -17.96 1.12 0.74
CA TYR A 238 -18.82 -0.02 1.06
C TYR A 238 -18.37 -1.25 0.24
N PRO A 239 -17.40 -2.02 0.75
CA PRO A 239 -16.96 -3.27 0.10
C PRO A 239 -18.09 -4.30 0.05
N GLU A 240 -18.15 -5.09 -1.02
CA GLU A 240 -19.24 -6.06 -1.20
C GLU A 240 -19.16 -7.26 -0.24
N GLY A 241 -18.00 -7.73 0.14
CA GLY A 241 -17.84 -8.87 1.05
C GLY A 241 -17.92 -8.48 2.54
N GLU A 242 -18.59 -9.27 3.37
CA GLU A 242 -18.67 -9.05 4.83
C GLU A 242 -17.27 -9.02 5.48
N PHE A 243 -16.39 -9.91 5.04
CA PHE A 243 -15.01 -9.99 5.49
C PHE A 243 -14.26 -8.67 5.23
N LYS A 244 -14.32 -8.13 4.01
CA LYS A 244 -13.71 -6.84 3.68
C LYS A 244 -14.36 -5.68 4.45
N ARG A 245 -15.70 -5.68 4.61
CA ARG A 245 -16.42 -4.65 5.39
C ARG A 245 -15.98 -4.64 6.85
N PHE A 246 -15.80 -5.83 7.45
CA PHE A 246 -15.34 -5.95 8.84
C PHE A 246 -14.04 -5.17 9.05
N PHE A 247 -13.01 -5.44 8.25
CA PHE A 247 -11.72 -4.76 8.39
C PHE A 247 -11.82 -3.29 8.03
N THR A 248 -12.52 -2.93 6.95
CA THR A 248 -12.71 -1.53 6.54
C THR A 248 -13.32 -0.71 7.68
N TYR A 249 -14.39 -1.16 8.30
CA TYR A 249 -15.07 -0.39 9.35
C TYR A 249 -14.30 -0.36 10.66
N ARG A 250 -13.73 -1.48 11.08
CA ARG A 250 -12.89 -1.56 12.27
C ARG A 250 -11.65 -0.69 12.14
N ASN A 251 -10.92 -0.83 11.05
CA ASN A 251 -9.67 -0.12 10.87
C ASN A 251 -9.89 1.38 10.68
N ARG A 252 -10.96 1.80 9.99
CA ARG A 252 -11.34 3.22 9.95
C ARG A 252 -11.69 3.75 11.33
N GLY A 253 -12.35 2.96 12.19
CA GLY A 253 -12.57 3.31 13.58
C GLY A 253 -11.26 3.54 14.33
N TYR A 254 -10.26 2.69 14.16
CA TYR A 254 -8.92 2.91 14.72
C TYR A 254 -8.26 4.18 14.17
N LEU A 255 -8.17 4.32 12.85
CA LEU A 255 -7.51 5.42 12.17
C LEU A 255 -8.10 6.79 12.52
N LEU A 256 -9.43 6.92 12.46
CA LEU A 256 -10.10 8.22 12.65
C LEU A 256 -10.04 8.71 14.10
N TRP A 257 -9.80 7.82 15.07
CA TRP A 257 -9.61 8.20 16.47
C TRP A 257 -8.15 8.57 16.80
N GLN A 258 -7.20 8.35 15.88
CA GLN A 258 -5.81 8.79 16.06
C GLN A 258 -5.70 10.32 16.07
N ARG A 259 -4.66 10.82 16.74
CA ARG A 259 -4.38 12.25 16.81
C ARG A 259 -4.26 12.86 15.40
N GLY A 260 -4.93 13.99 15.16
CA GLY A 260 -4.95 14.69 13.88
C GLY A 260 -6.00 14.19 12.86
N MET A 261 -6.59 12.97 13.07
CA MET A 261 -7.66 12.45 12.21
C MET A 261 -9.07 12.70 12.75
N ARG A 262 -9.22 12.99 14.03
CA ARG A 262 -10.53 13.19 14.69
C ARG A 262 -11.40 14.27 14.04
N LYS A 263 -10.78 15.23 13.37
CA LYS A 263 -11.49 16.26 12.60
C LYS A 263 -12.35 15.71 11.46
N LEU A 264 -12.08 14.48 11.01
CA LEU A 264 -12.83 13.78 9.97
C LEU A 264 -14.03 12.98 10.51
N LEU A 265 -14.12 12.75 11.83
CA LEU A 265 -15.20 11.99 12.44
C LEU A 265 -16.62 12.51 12.11
N PRO A 266 -16.91 13.82 12.20
CA PRO A 266 -18.24 14.31 11.87
C PRO A 266 -18.65 13.97 10.41
N GLN A 267 -17.70 14.10 9.47
CA GLN A 267 -17.92 13.75 8.07
C GLN A 267 -18.15 12.25 7.88
N GLU A 268 -17.41 11.43 8.60
CA GLU A 268 -17.55 9.96 8.55
C GLU A 268 -18.91 9.51 9.05
N PHE A 269 -19.33 10.00 10.21
CA PHE A 269 -20.65 9.70 10.77
C PHE A 269 -21.79 10.20 9.88
N ALA A 270 -21.65 11.38 9.28
CA ALA A 270 -22.64 11.91 8.33
C ALA A 270 -22.73 11.05 7.06
N ARG A 271 -21.60 10.58 6.50
CA ARG A 271 -21.55 9.71 5.31
C ARG A 271 -22.26 8.38 5.56
N PHE A 272 -21.86 7.68 6.61
CA PHE A 272 -22.42 6.35 6.92
C PHE A 272 -23.87 6.45 7.44
N GLY A 273 -24.19 7.48 8.22
CA GLY A 273 -25.56 7.75 8.63
C GLY A 273 -26.46 7.99 7.43
N TRP A 274 -26.07 8.85 6.49
CA TRP A 274 -26.82 9.07 5.26
C TRP A 274 -26.95 7.79 4.44
N PHE A 275 -25.83 7.10 4.18
CA PHE A 275 -25.81 5.89 3.37
C PHE A 275 -26.75 4.83 3.91
N PHE A 276 -26.59 4.44 5.18
CA PHE A 276 -27.39 3.36 5.75
C PHE A 276 -28.83 3.77 6.04
N LEU A 277 -29.07 4.92 6.70
CA LEU A 277 -30.41 5.26 7.21
C LEU A 277 -31.29 5.92 6.17
N VAL A 278 -30.70 6.70 5.23
CA VAL A 278 -31.47 7.44 4.25
C VAL A 278 -31.48 6.76 2.86
N GLN A 279 -30.32 6.27 2.40
CA GLN A 279 -30.21 5.72 1.06
C GLN A 279 -30.54 4.23 1.00
N GLN A 280 -30.07 3.43 1.97
CA GLN A 280 -30.27 1.98 2.02
C GLN A 280 -31.48 1.55 2.88
N HIS A 281 -31.97 2.43 3.76
CA HIS A 281 -32.99 2.10 4.79
C HIS A 281 -32.59 0.90 5.66
N ASP A 282 -31.28 0.74 5.92
CA ASP A 282 -30.69 -0.39 6.63
C ASP A 282 -30.17 0.03 8.02
N VAL A 283 -31.06 -0.01 9.00
CA VAL A 283 -30.70 0.27 10.41
C VAL A 283 -29.74 -0.77 10.97
N LYS A 284 -29.86 -2.04 10.54
CA LYS A 284 -28.98 -3.12 11.04
C LYS A 284 -27.54 -2.90 10.56
N GLY A 285 -27.36 -2.60 9.29
CA GLY A 285 -26.05 -2.26 8.74
C GLY A 285 -25.42 -1.04 9.42
N PHE A 286 -26.21 -0.01 9.75
CA PHE A 286 -25.73 1.13 10.51
C PHE A 286 -25.24 0.75 11.92
N VAL A 287 -26.00 -0.07 12.64
CA VAL A 287 -25.60 -0.56 13.97
C VAL A 287 -24.34 -1.43 13.89
N GLU A 288 -24.24 -2.28 12.87
CA GLU A 288 -23.05 -3.09 12.65
C GLU A 288 -21.82 -2.21 12.37
N TRP A 289 -21.95 -1.23 11.49
CA TRP A 289 -20.89 -0.25 11.24
C TRP A 289 -20.46 0.46 12.52
N LEU A 290 -21.39 0.95 13.33
CA LEU A 290 -21.10 1.59 14.62
C LEU A 290 -20.33 0.66 15.57
N ARG A 291 -20.76 -0.61 15.65
CA ARG A 291 -20.11 -1.63 16.49
C ARG A 291 -18.67 -1.87 16.05
N LEU A 292 -18.44 -2.07 14.76
CA LEU A 292 -17.11 -2.30 14.21
C LEU A 292 -16.22 -1.06 14.32
N HIS A 293 -16.76 0.12 14.02
CA HIS A 293 -16.07 1.39 14.23
C HIS A 293 -15.64 1.57 15.70
N ASN A 294 -16.50 1.21 16.65
CA ASN A 294 -16.17 1.27 18.08
C ASN A 294 -15.09 0.25 18.48
N ARG A 295 -15.08 -0.96 17.89
CA ARG A 295 -13.99 -1.92 18.10
C ARG A 295 -12.64 -1.33 17.69
N GLY A 296 -12.58 -0.68 16.52
CA GLY A 296 -11.38 0.01 16.09
C GLY A 296 -10.97 1.15 17.04
N ARG A 297 -11.93 1.96 17.50
CA ARG A 297 -11.70 3.04 18.48
C ARG A 297 -11.09 2.53 19.79
N THR A 298 -11.49 1.35 20.24
CA THR A 298 -11.01 0.72 21.47
C THR A 298 -9.85 -0.25 21.26
N GLU A 299 -9.26 -0.26 20.05
CA GLU A 299 -8.15 -1.13 19.67
C GLU A 299 -8.42 -2.64 19.83
N ASP A 300 -9.68 -3.04 19.65
CA ASP A 300 -10.05 -4.45 19.60
C ASP A 300 -9.77 -5.03 18.21
N PHE A 301 -8.56 -5.55 18.01
CA PHE A 301 -8.08 -6.09 16.74
C PHE A 301 -8.38 -7.58 16.52
N ARG A 302 -9.14 -8.22 17.39
CA ARG A 302 -9.54 -9.62 17.17
C ARG A 302 -10.25 -9.78 15.82
N ARG A 303 -9.87 -10.80 15.10
CA ARG A 303 -10.45 -11.12 13.78
C ARG A 303 -11.88 -11.69 13.95
N PRO A 304 -12.70 -11.73 12.87
CA PRO A 304 -14.03 -12.34 12.90
C PRO A 304 -13.98 -13.85 13.08
#